data_5309435eec6149d200d87bcc97f0ee37
#
_entry.id   5309435eec6149d200d87bcc97f0ee37
#
_cell.length_a   1.000
_cell.length_b   1.000
_cell.length_c   1.000
_cell.angle_alpha   90.00
_cell.angle_beta   90.00
_cell.angle_gamma   90.00
#
_symmetry.space_group_name_H-M   'P 1'
#
loop_
_entity.id
_entity.type
_entity.pdbx_description
1 polymer ?
#
loop_
_entity_poly.entity_id
_entity_poly.type
_entity_poly.pdbx_seq_one_letter_code
_entity_poly.pdbx_strand_id
1 'polypeptide(L)'
;MSMRVLVFAGSRSQLLQHIPVERTVRSFRAWEPRLVLSSERGDHALWAPLLDDYGVTPCHRLGPAPASLSDASLLAHIMSSASLLLHREAPAAVLVYGHSATTLAAALAAAEHGIPVIHVGAGQCPEGMSSPEERHAGLTDRLSSLLCCLDPADEQDLHARQMERGTCVTGDTLYDLFEQD
;
A
#
# COMPACT_ATOMS: atom_id res chain seq x y z
N MET A 1 -16.77 8.36 16.36
CA MET A 1 -15.48 7.62 16.35
C MET A 1 -14.96 7.65 14.93
N SER A 2 -13.73 8.06 14.70
CA SER A 2 -13.10 7.99 13.37
C SER A 2 -12.72 6.53 13.05
N MET A 3 -12.86 6.15 11.79
CA MET A 3 -12.44 4.83 11.30
C MET A 3 -10.95 4.86 10.99
N ARG A 4 -10.17 4.00 11.61
CA ARG A 4 -8.73 3.89 11.36
C ARG A 4 -8.46 3.13 10.07
N VAL A 5 -7.59 3.70 9.24
CA VAL A 5 -7.06 3.06 8.03
C VAL A 5 -5.55 2.94 8.20
N LEU A 6 -5.03 1.72 8.28
CA LEU A 6 -3.59 1.51 8.27
C LEU A 6 -3.07 1.57 6.84
N VAL A 7 -2.09 2.42 6.62
CA VAL A 7 -1.48 2.66 5.30
C VAL A 7 -0.07 2.12 5.31
N PHE A 8 0.23 1.14 4.48
CA PHE A 8 1.55 0.54 4.41
C PHE A 8 2.36 1.11 3.25
N ALA A 9 3.57 1.57 3.54
CA ALA A 9 4.54 2.02 2.54
C ALA A 9 5.91 1.36 2.78
N GLY A 10 6.43 0.69 1.77
CA GLY A 10 7.71 -0.03 1.79
C GLY A 10 8.81 0.63 0.94
N SER A 11 8.48 1.69 0.20
CA SER A 11 9.42 2.42 -0.66
C SER A 11 9.18 3.93 -0.62
N ARG A 12 10.18 4.71 -1.06
CA ARG A 12 10.07 6.18 -1.14
C ARG A 12 8.95 6.62 -2.08
N SER A 13 8.78 5.95 -3.21
CA SER A 13 7.70 6.26 -4.16
C SER A 13 6.32 6.06 -3.52
N GLN A 14 6.13 5.01 -2.74
CA GLN A 14 4.88 4.76 -2.02
C GLN A 14 4.61 5.80 -0.94
N LEU A 15 5.65 6.29 -0.26
CA LEU A 15 5.50 7.40 0.68
C LEU A 15 5.06 8.68 -0.05
N LEU A 16 5.67 9.00 -1.20
CA LEU A 16 5.28 10.17 -1.99
C LEU A 16 3.83 10.05 -2.50
N GLN A 17 3.40 8.87 -2.94
CA GLN A 17 2.01 8.60 -3.31
C GLN A 17 1.03 8.78 -2.14
N HIS A 18 1.50 8.50 -0.91
CA HIS A 18 0.66 8.62 0.28
C HIS A 18 0.40 10.07 0.70
N ILE A 19 1.32 11.00 0.47
CA ILE A 19 1.24 12.37 0.95
C ILE A 19 -0.07 13.08 0.54
N PRO A 20 -0.46 13.15 -0.74
CA PRO A 20 -1.71 13.77 -1.15
C PRO A 20 -2.94 13.03 -0.61
N VAL A 21 -2.87 11.70 -0.55
CA VAL A 21 -3.94 10.88 0.02
C VAL A 21 -4.13 11.18 1.50
N GLU A 22 -3.06 11.29 2.28
CA GLU A 22 -3.12 11.64 3.70
C GLU A 22 -3.74 13.03 3.91
N ARG A 23 -3.29 14.03 3.15
CA ARG A 23 -3.83 15.40 3.20
C ARG A 23 -5.35 15.39 2.95
N THR A 24 -5.78 14.67 1.91
CA THR A 24 -7.19 14.57 1.53
C THR A 24 -8.00 13.82 2.58
N VAL A 25 -7.55 12.63 3.01
CA VAL A 25 -8.28 11.80 3.98
C VAL A 25 -8.42 12.49 5.33
N ARG A 26 -7.40 13.22 5.79
CA ARG A 26 -7.47 14.01 7.03
C ARG A 26 -8.51 15.13 6.98
N SER A 27 -8.88 15.61 5.80
CA SER A 27 -9.97 16.60 5.65
C SER A 27 -11.34 16.00 5.98
N PHE A 28 -11.49 14.69 5.83
CA PHE A 28 -12.70 13.96 6.19
C PHE A 28 -12.61 13.44 7.63
N ARG A 29 -13.30 14.09 8.55
CA ARG A 29 -13.27 13.75 10.00
C ARG A 29 -13.67 12.30 10.33
N ALA A 30 -14.26 11.58 9.37
CA ALA A 30 -14.69 10.20 9.54
C ALA A 30 -13.52 9.20 9.47
N TRP A 31 -12.38 9.58 8.88
CA TRP A 31 -11.25 8.70 8.62
C TRP A 31 -9.98 9.18 9.31
N GLU A 32 -9.21 8.24 9.83
CA GLU A 32 -7.91 8.47 10.45
C GLU A 32 -6.86 7.62 9.75
N PRO A 33 -6.09 8.20 8.78
CA PRO A 33 -5.00 7.49 8.15
C PRO A 33 -3.84 7.35 9.15
N ARG A 34 -3.26 6.16 9.22
CA ARG A 34 -2.14 5.83 10.10
C ARG A 34 -1.04 5.15 9.31
N LEU A 35 0.00 5.90 8.99
CA LEU A 35 1.13 5.45 8.19
C LEU A 35 1.97 4.43 8.93
N VAL A 36 2.21 3.30 8.29
CA VAL A 36 3.13 2.23 8.70
C VAL A 36 4.26 2.15 7.69
N LEU A 37 5.48 2.41 8.11
CA LEU A 37 6.66 2.24 7.27
C LEU A 37 7.22 0.83 7.42
N SER A 38 7.43 0.18 6.29
CA SER A 38 8.14 -1.09 6.19
C SER A 38 9.44 -0.88 5.43
N SER A 39 10.56 -1.19 6.05
CA SER A 39 11.85 -1.11 5.38
C SER A 39 12.15 -2.44 4.71
N GLU A 40 11.90 -2.52 3.42
CA GLU A 40 12.13 -3.77 2.67
C GLU A 40 13.61 -4.15 2.65
N ARG A 41 14.51 -3.20 2.49
CA ARG A 41 15.97 -3.46 2.37
C ARG A 41 16.84 -2.43 3.11
N GLY A 42 16.40 -2.05 4.31
CA GLY A 42 17.40 -1.60 5.31
C GLY A 42 17.65 -0.10 5.44
N ASP A 43 16.92 0.84 4.82
CA ASP A 43 17.33 2.23 4.94
C ASP A 43 16.25 3.21 5.44
N HIS A 44 15.94 3.10 6.73
CA HIS A 44 15.07 4.07 7.41
C HIS A 44 15.66 5.50 7.42
N ALA A 45 16.99 5.65 7.26
CA ALA A 45 17.64 6.95 7.27
C ALA A 45 17.27 7.80 6.05
N LEU A 46 17.02 7.17 4.89
CA LEU A 46 16.63 7.86 3.67
C LEU A 46 15.20 8.42 3.68
N TRP A 47 14.39 8.03 4.66
CA TRP A 47 13.00 8.47 4.77
C TRP A 47 12.84 9.75 5.59
N ALA A 48 13.78 9.99 6.53
CA ALA A 48 13.68 11.10 7.46
C ALA A 48 13.53 12.46 6.74
N PRO A 49 14.33 12.79 5.72
CA PRO A 49 14.17 14.07 5.02
C PRO A 49 12.79 14.23 4.40
N LEU A 50 12.26 13.19 3.74
CA LEU A 50 10.94 13.25 3.13
C LEU A 50 9.82 13.40 4.18
N LEU A 51 9.92 12.69 5.28
CA LEU A 51 8.95 12.81 6.37
C LEU A 51 8.94 14.21 6.97
N ASP A 52 10.12 14.81 7.15
CA ASP A 52 10.28 16.16 7.68
C ASP A 52 9.79 17.21 6.69
N ASP A 53 10.16 17.11 5.41
CA ASP A 53 9.79 18.06 4.35
C ASP A 53 8.26 18.14 4.16
N TYR A 54 7.58 16.99 4.24
CA TYR A 54 6.12 16.93 4.08
C TYR A 54 5.32 16.91 5.38
N GLY A 55 5.99 16.97 6.53
CA GLY A 55 5.35 16.98 7.85
C GLY A 55 4.56 15.70 8.17
N VAL A 56 4.97 14.56 7.59
CA VAL A 56 4.31 13.26 7.78
C VAL A 56 4.99 12.47 8.89
N THR A 57 4.20 12.01 9.85
CA THR A 57 4.70 11.21 10.96
C THR A 57 4.15 9.78 10.90
N PRO A 58 5.00 8.76 10.70
CA PRO A 58 4.54 7.38 10.76
C PRO A 58 4.13 6.99 12.17
N CYS A 59 3.00 6.32 12.29
CA CYS A 59 2.53 5.81 13.59
C CYS A 59 3.28 4.54 14.00
N HIS A 60 3.74 3.74 13.02
CA HIS A 60 4.51 2.53 13.24
C HIS A 60 5.64 2.40 12.23
N ARG A 61 6.72 1.75 12.68
CA ARG A 61 7.79 1.27 11.81
C ARG A 61 7.92 -0.24 12.04
N LEU A 62 7.73 -1.03 10.99
CA LEU A 62 8.05 -2.45 11.05
C LEU A 62 9.57 -2.60 11.16
N GLY A 63 10.01 -3.55 11.96
CA GLY A 63 11.45 -3.76 12.18
C GLY A 63 12.18 -4.01 10.86
N PRO A 64 13.47 -3.60 10.77
CA PRO A 64 14.25 -3.81 9.56
C PRO A 64 14.38 -5.30 9.26
N ALA A 65 14.16 -5.67 8.00
CA ALA A 65 14.46 -7.01 7.53
C ALA A 65 15.98 -7.16 7.40
N PRO A 66 16.58 -8.29 7.84
CA PRO A 66 17.99 -8.56 7.57
C PRO A 66 18.28 -8.52 6.06
N ALA A 67 19.37 -7.85 5.67
CA ALA A 67 19.74 -7.68 4.26
C ALA A 67 20.01 -9.00 3.53
N SER A 68 20.26 -10.10 4.27
CA SER A 68 20.52 -11.43 3.75
C SER A 68 19.28 -12.24 3.42
N LEU A 69 18.07 -11.74 3.67
CA LEU A 69 16.85 -12.48 3.39
C LEU A 69 16.61 -12.63 1.88
N SER A 70 16.18 -13.83 1.48
CA SER A 70 15.58 -14.02 0.16
C SER A 70 14.26 -13.25 0.04
N ASP A 71 13.80 -13.02 -1.18
CA ASP A 71 12.53 -12.31 -1.41
C ASP A 71 11.35 -12.98 -0.72
N ALA A 72 11.29 -14.31 -0.73
CA ALA A 72 10.26 -15.07 -0.01
C ALA A 72 10.34 -14.90 1.51
N SER A 73 11.56 -14.88 2.06
CA SER A 73 11.77 -14.66 3.50
C SER A 73 11.47 -13.23 3.91
N LEU A 74 11.75 -12.27 3.05
CA LEU A 74 11.37 -10.85 3.24
C LEU A 74 9.86 -10.70 3.30
N LEU A 75 9.15 -11.29 2.34
CA LEU A 75 7.68 -11.28 2.31
C LEU A 75 7.10 -11.87 3.62
N ALA A 76 7.59 -13.04 4.04
CA ALA A 76 7.14 -13.68 5.27
C ALA A 76 7.43 -12.85 6.52
N HIS A 77 8.59 -12.20 6.59
CA HIS A 77 8.97 -11.32 7.70
C HIS A 77 8.03 -10.10 7.81
N ILE A 78 7.76 -9.43 6.69
CA ILE A 78 6.86 -8.27 6.66
C ILE A 78 5.44 -8.71 6.99
N MET A 79 4.95 -9.81 6.40
CA MET A 79 3.61 -10.35 6.65
C MET A 79 3.38 -10.67 8.12
N SER A 80 4.35 -11.33 8.78
CA SER A 80 4.27 -11.65 10.20
C SER A 80 4.18 -10.38 11.06
N SER A 81 5.02 -9.39 10.77
CA SER A 81 5.03 -8.10 11.50
C SER A 81 3.73 -7.31 11.28
N ALA A 82 3.24 -7.28 10.03
CA ALA A 82 1.97 -6.65 9.68
C ALA A 82 0.79 -7.32 10.39
N SER A 83 0.74 -8.67 10.41
CA SER A 83 -0.33 -9.43 11.07
C SER A 83 -0.42 -9.11 12.57
N LEU A 84 0.71 -9.04 13.28
CA LEU A 84 0.74 -8.64 14.68
C LEU A 84 0.20 -7.22 14.91
N LEU A 85 0.56 -6.30 14.02
CA LEU A 85 0.09 -4.93 14.07
C LEU A 85 -1.42 -4.83 13.79
N LEU A 86 -1.93 -5.52 12.77
CA LEU A 86 -3.34 -5.57 12.40
C LEU A 86 -4.20 -6.13 13.53
N HIS A 87 -3.73 -7.19 14.18
CA HIS A 87 -4.41 -7.75 15.34
C HIS A 87 -4.55 -6.73 16.48
N ARG A 88 -3.50 -5.96 16.76
CA ARG A 88 -3.49 -4.97 17.83
C ARG A 88 -4.33 -3.74 17.51
N GLU A 89 -4.20 -3.21 16.30
CA GLU A 89 -4.83 -1.95 15.90
C GLU A 89 -6.30 -2.12 15.47
N ALA A 90 -6.68 -3.32 15.00
CA ALA A 90 -8.01 -3.64 14.47
C ALA A 90 -8.57 -2.53 13.56
N PRO A 91 -7.89 -2.18 12.45
CA PRO A 91 -8.31 -1.10 11.58
C PRO A 91 -9.57 -1.45 10.79
N ALA A 92 -10.30 -0.43 10.34
CA ALA A 92 -11.46 -0.61 9.47
C ALA A 92 -11.06 -1.01 8.03
N ALA A 93 -9.86 -0.62 7.59
CA ALA A 93 -9.31 -1.00 6.29
C ALA A 93 -7.77 -0.92 6.30
N VAL A 94 -7.16 -1.58 5.34
CA VAL A 94 -5.73 -1.45 4.99
C VAL A 94 -5.62 -0.83 3.61
N LEU A 95 -4.73 0.16 3.45
CA LEU A 95 -4.41 0.78 2.18
C LEU A 95 -2.96 0.47 1.81
N VAL A 96 -2.75 0.05 0.57
CA VAL A 96 -1.45 -0.29 0.01
C VAL A 96 -1.25 0.35 -1.37
N TYR A 97 0.01 0.54 -1.78
CA TYR A 97 0.38 1.17 -3.04
C TYR A 97 1.22 0.25 -3.93
N GLY A 98 0.90 0.20 -5.22
CA GLY A 98 1.75 -0.42 -6.24
C GLY A 98 2.03 -1.92 -6.01
N HIS A 99 3.30 -2.33 -6.14
CA HIS A 99 3.64 -3.75 -6.35
C HIS A 99 4.86 -4.24 -5.54
N SER A 100 5.15 -3.62 -4.41
CA SER A 100 6.30 -4.02 -3.58
C SER A 100 6.01 -5.27 -2.72
N ALA A 101 7.05 -5.84 -2.10
CA ALA A 101 6.87 -6.92 -1.13
C ALA A 101 6.01 -6.49 0.07
N THR A 102 6.14 -5.24 0.51
CA THR A 102 5.29 -4.67 1.56
C THR A 102 3.83 -4.64 1.15
N THR A 103 3.54 -4.26 -0.10
CA THR A 103 2.19 -4.21 -0.66
C THR A 103 1.50 -5.57 -0.55
N LEU A 104 2.12 -6.61 -1.09
CA LEU A 104 1.56 -7.95 -1.03
C LEU A 104 1.49 -8.51 0.39
N ALA A 105 2.55 -8.34 1.19
CA ALA A 105 2.60 -8.86 2.56
C ALA A 105 1.50 -8.25 3.45
N ALA A 106 1.28 -6.93 3.35
CA ALA A 106 0.24 -6.24 4.09
C ALA A 106 -1.16 -6.65 3.62
N ALA A 107 -1.36 -6.78 2.29
CA ALA A 107 -2.62 -7.24 1.73
C ALA A 107 -2.98 -8.67 2.15
N LEU A 108 -2.01 -9.59 2.10
CA LEU A 108 -2.19 -10.97 2.59
C LEU A 108 -2.54 -11.00 4.07
N ALA A 109 -1.77 -10.28 4.90
CA ALA A 109 -2.06 -10.21 6.34
C ALA A 109 -3.46 -9.64 6.61
N ALA A 110 -3.87 -8.59 5.90
CA ALA A 110 -5.20 -8.00 6.04
C ALA A 110 -6.31 -8.99 5.63
N ALA A 111 -6.15 -9.69 4.51
CA ALA A 111 -7.10 -10.69 4.04
C ALA A 111 -7.30 -11.82 5.06
N GLU A 112 -6.20 -12.34 5.66
CA GLU A 112 -6.26 -13.37 6.70
C GLU A 112 -6.98 -12.89 7.99
N HIS A 113 -6.96 -11.59 8.26
CA HIS A 113 -7.71 -10.98 9.36
C HIS A 113 -9.15 -10.55 8.98
N GLY A 114 -9.57 -10.77 7.73
CA GLY A 114 -10.88 -10.32 7.23
C GLY A 114 -11.01 -8.80 7.13
N ILE A 115 -9.88 -8.08 7.03
CA ILE A 115 -9.84 -6.62 6.93
C ILE A 115 -9.84 -6.23 5.45
N PRO A 116 -10.75 -5.34 5.00
CA PRO A 116 -10.80 -4.89 3.61
C PRO A 116 -9.49 -4.21 3.20
N VAL A 117 -9.04 -4.51 1.97
CA VAL A 117 -7.83 -3.91 1.37
C VAL A 117 -8.23 -2.93 0.28
N ILE A 118 -7.59 -1.77 0.29
CA ILE A 118 -7.64 -0.74 -0.74
C ILE A 118 -6.30 -0.73 -1.47
N HIS A 119 -6.29 -1.01 -2.76
CA HIS A 119 -5.08 -1.01 -3.58
C HIS A 119 -5.03 0.20 -4.51
N VAL A 120 -4.08 1.09 -4.29
CA VAL A 120 -3.80 2.26 -5.14
C VAL A 120 -2.71 1.89 -6.14
N GLY A 121 -2.96 2.13 -7.43
CA GLY A 121 -2.14 1.64 -8.53
C GLY A 121 -2.49 0.20 -8.91
N ALA A 122 -3.77 -0.15 -8.79
CA ALA A 122 -4.30 -1.44 -9.21
C ALA A 122 -4.38 -1.52 -10.75
N GLY A 123 -4.35 -2.74 -11.28
CA GLY A 123 -4.44 -2.99 -12.72
C GLY A 123 -3.10 -3.00 -13.45
N GLN A 124 -2.02 -2.56 -12.82
CA GLN A 124 -0.69 -2.48 -13.41
C GLN A 124 0.04 -3.83 -13.43
N CYS A 125 -0.65 -4.87 -13.87
CA CYS A 125 -0.09 -6.21 -13.98
C CYS A 125 -0.20 -6.69 -15.43
N PRO A 126 0.84 -6.51 -16.25
CA PRO A 126 0.84 -7.04 -17.62
C PRO A 126 0.68 -8.55 -17.65
N GLU A 127 0.20 -9.07 -18.76
CA GLU A 127 0.00 -10.50 -18.97
C GLU A 127 1.30 -11.29 -18.70
N GLY A 128 1.19 -12.34 -17.87
CA GLY A 128 2.27 -13.30 -17.68
C GLY A 128 2.87 -13.38 -16.28
N MET A 129 2.72 -12.39 -15.42
CA MET A 129 3.27 -12.38 -14.04
C MET A 129 4.72 -12.90 -13.96
N SER A 130 5.58 -12.46 -14.89
CA SER A 130 6.92 -13.01 -15.07
C SER A 130 7.91 -12.51 -14.02
N SER A 131 7.76 -11.25 -13.57
CA SER A 131 8.59 -10.66 -12.51
C SER A 131 7.97 -10.83 -11.13
N PRO A 132 8.76 -10.69 -10.04
CA PRO A 132 8.21 -10.64 -8.67
C PRO A 132 7.20 -9.50 -8.50
N GLU A 133 7.49 -8.33 -9.06
CA GLU A 133 6.65 -7.12 -8.98
C GLU A 133 5.29 -7.36 -9.63
N GLU A 134 5.27 -7.95 -10.83
CA GLU A 134 4.03 -8.30 -11.53
C GLU A 134 3.19 -9.29 -10.73
N ARG A 135 3.83 -10.30 -10.11
CA ARG A 135 3.14 -11.25 -9.23
C ARG A 135 2.56 -10.56 -7.99
N HIS A 136 3.33 -9.63 -7.39
CA HIS A 136 2.85 -8.89 -6.22
C HIS A 136 1.65 -8.03 -6.58
N ALA A 137 1.68 -7.30 -7.71
CA ALA A 137 0.56 -6.50 -8.18
C ALA A 137 -0.70 -7.36 -8.40
N GLY A 138 -0.59 -8.40 -9.23
CA GLY A 138 -1.73 -9.24 -9.60
C GLY A 138 -2.35 -10.00 -8.42
N LEU A 139 -1.54 -10.44 -7.45
CA LEU A 139 -2.05 -11.06 -6.23
C LEU A 139 -2.71 -10.03 -5.30
N THR A 140 -2.12 -8.84 -5.17
CA THR A 140 -2.71 -7.75 -4.37
C THR A 140 -4.05 -7.30 -4.94
N ASP A 141 -4.16 -7.18 -6.28
CA ASP A 141 -5.44 -6.88 -6.94
C ASP A 141 -6.53 -7.88 -6.50
N ARG A 142 -6.23 -9.18 -6.55
CA ARG A 142 -7.19 -10.24 -6.18
C ARG A 142 -7.58 -10.27 -4.70
N LEU A 143 -6.73 -9.77 -3.82
CA LEU A 143 -7.01 -9.68 -2.39
C LEU A 143 -7.78 -8.41 -2.01
N SER A 144 -7.84 -7.44 -2.92
CA SER A 144 -8.38 -6.11 -2.62
C SER A 144 -9.88 -6.02 -2.80
N SER A 145 -10.50 -5.26 -1.91
CA SER A 145 -11.94 -4.94 -1.95
C SER A 145 -12.22 -3.67 -2.76
N LEU A 146 -11.24 -2.78 -2.87
CA LEU A 146 -11.29 -1.56 -3.67
C LEU A 146 -10.00 -1.46 -4.49
N LEU A 147 -10.16 -1.27 -5.80
CA LEU A 147 -9.10 -1.22 -6.81
C LEU A 147 -9.09 0.17 -7.42
N CYS A 148 -8.11 0.99 -7.03
CA CYS A 148 -7.95 2.35 -7.50
C CYS A 148 -6.94 2.37 -8.66
N CYS A 149 -7.45 2.48 -9.89
CA CYS A 149 -6.64 2.52 -11.11
C CYS A 149 -6.09 3.92 -11.36
N LEU A 150 -4.89 4.01 -11.91
CA LEU A 150 -4.28 5.29 -12.27
C LEU A 150 -4.92 5.86 -13.54
N ASP A 151 -5.30 5.00 -14.47
CA ASP A 151 -5.93 5.39 -15.72
C ASP A 151 -6.98 4.38 -16.21
N PRO A 152 -7.73 4.71 -17.28
CA PRO A 152 -8.73 3.79 -17.85
C PRO A 152 -8.16 2.50 -18.47
N ALA A 153 -6.87 2.45 -18.83
CA ALA A 153 -6.27 1.23 -19.39
C ALA A 153 -6.07 0.20 -18.26
N ASP A 154 -5.63 0.62 -17.09
CA ASP A 154 -5.54 -0.24 -15.89
C ASP A 154 -6.91 -0.84 -15.53
N GLU A 155 -7.97 -0.04 -15.60
CA GLU A 155 -9.35 -0.50 -15.37
C GLU A 155 -9.77 -1.56 -16.39
N GLN A 156 -9.46 -1.35 -17.68
CA GLN A 156 -9.74 -2.31 -18.74
C GLN A 156 -9.00 -3.64 -18.52
N ASP A 157 -7.76 -3.59 -18.08
CA ASP A 157 -6.98 -4.78 -17.76
C ASP A 157 -7.58 -5.57 -16.60
N LEU A 158 -8.08 -4.89 -15.57
CA LEU A 158 -8.79 -5.53 -14.47
C LEU A 158 -10.10 -6.19 -14.97
N HIS A 159 -10.88 -5.51 -15.82
CA HIS A 159 -12.10 -6.06 -16.40
C HIS A 159 -11.80 -7.29 -17.27
N ALA A 160 -10.74 -7.27 -18.07
CA ALA A 160 -10.31 -8.44 -18.85
C ALA A 160 -9.95 -9.65 -17.97
N ARG A 161 -9.49 -9.38 -16.74
CA ARG A 161 -9.22 -10.42 -15.71
C ARG A 161 -10.43 -10.74 -14.83
N GLN A 162 -11.65 -10.32 -15.23
CA GLN A 162 -12.93 -10.53 -14.52
C GLN A 162 -12.93 -9.92 -13.09
N MET A 163 -12.34 -8.75 -12.94
CA MET A 163 -12.22 -8.02 -11.68
C MET A 163 -12.91 -6.65 -11.79
N GLU A 164 -14.22 -6.65 -12.04
CA GLU A 164 -15.00 -5.42 -12.22
C GLU A 164 -15.47 -4.81 -10.90
N ARG A 165 -15.71 -5.67 -9.90
CA ARG A 165 -16.29 -5.23 -8.64
C ARG A 165 -15.27 -4.48 -7.79
N GLY A 166 -15.62 -3.26 -7.41
CA GLY A 166 -14.77 -2.42 -6.57
C GLY A 166 -13.65 -1.71 -7.34
N THR A 167 -13.69 -1.70 -8.68
CA THR A 167 -12.74 -1.01 -9.54
C THR A 167 -13.21 0.42 -9.82
N CYS A 168 -12.29 1.37 -9.76
CA CYS A 168 -12.53 2.76 -10.13
C CYS A 168 -11.24 3.44 -10.59
N VAL A 169 -11.34 4.34 -11.56
CA VAL A 169 -10.23 5.21 -11.99
C VAL A 169 -10.16 6.41 -11.06
N THR A 170 -9.04 6.55 -10.34
CA THR A 170 -8.81 7.63 -9.36
C THR A 170 -7.74 8.63 -9.79
N GLY A 171 -6.96 8.32 -10.82
CA GLY A 171 -5.81 9.11 -11.21
C GLY A 171 -4.53 8.73 -10.45
N ASP A 172 -3.42 9.34 -10.84
CA ASP A 172 -2.10 9.13 -10.25
C ASP A 172 -1.86 10.09 -9.10
N THR A 173 -1.76 9.56 -7.89
CA THR A 173 -1.50 10.35 -6.68
C THR A 173 -0.13 11.04 -6.68
N LEU A 174 0.86 10.56 -7.46
CA LEU A 174 2.12 11.28 -7.66
C LEU A 174 1.92 12.56 -8.47
N TYR A 175 1.04 12.54 -9.46
CA TYR A 175 0.69 13.74 -10.22
C TYR A 175 0.07 14.80 -9.30
N ASP A 176 -0.87 14.39 -8.45
CA ASP A 176 -1.51 15.28 -7.47
C ASP A 176 -0.49 15.94 -6.52
N LEU A 177 0.57 15.22 -6.15
CA LEU A 177 1.63 15.77 -5.30
C LEU A 177 2.35 16.94 -5.99
N PHE A 178 2.67 16.79 -7.28
CA PHE A 178 3.39 17.83 -8.04
C PHE A 178 2.52 19.02 -8.45
N GLU A 179 1.19 18.86 -8.50
CA GLU A 179 0.28 19.98 -8.75
C GLU A 179 -0.02 20.83 -7.50
N GLN A 180 0.21 20.28 -6.31
CA GLN A 180 -0.08 20.96 -5.04
C GLN A 180 1.10 21.76 -4.47
N ASP A 181 2.30 21.59 -4.99
CA ASP A 181 3.52 22.33 -4.63
C ASP A 181 3.73 23.52 -5.59
#